data_67f040880cda9dcdc8c483326d77dafa
#
_entry.id   67f040880cda9dcdc8c483326d77dafa
#
_cell.length_a   1.000
_cell.length_b   1.000
_cell.length_c   1.000
_cell.angle_alpha   90.00
_cell.angle_beta   90.00
_cell.angle_gamma   90.00
#
_symmetry.space_group_name_H-M   'P 1'
#
loop_
_entity.id
_entity.type
_entity.pdbx_description
1 polymer ?
#
loop_
_entity_poly.entity_id
_entity_poly.type
_entity_poly.pdbx_seq_one_letter_code
_entity_poly.pdbx_strand_id
1 'polypeptide(L)' 'MNVQIFVQPVVRHQELAQAMNAWLAEHPRVEIEDETVQIFHNHTTNADDVLVVLLYTEKRTRKTEKKD' A
#
# COMPACT_ATOMS: atom_id res chain seq x y z
N MET A 1 -0.46 -10.05 -10.75
CA MET A 1 -0.96 -9.30 -9.58
C MET A 1 0.12 -9.21 -8.53
N ASN A 2 0.28 -8.05 -7.97
CA ASN A 2 1.33 -7.78 -7.00
C ASN A 2 0.72 -7.43 -5.65
N VAL A 3 1.54 -7.50 -4.62
CA VAL A 3 1.11 -7.22 -3.25
C VAL A 3 2.05 -6.20 -2.63
N GLN A 4 1.47 -5.18 -1.99
CA GLN A 4 2.22 -4.22 -1.18
C GLN A 4 1.62 -4.22 0.22
N ILE A 5 2.48 -4.30 1.22
CA ILE A 5 2.06 -4.39 2.62
C ILE A 5 2.65 -3.23 3.39
N PHE A 6 1.81 -2.59 4.21
CA PHE A 6 2.23 -1.53 5.12
C PHE A 6 1.82 -1.93 6.53
N VAL A 7 2.72 -1.74 7.49
CA VAL A 7 2.44 -2.01 8.91
C VAL A 7 2.98 -0.86 9.73
N GLN A 8 2.16 -0.32 10.61
CA GLN A 8 2.56 0.73 11.55
C GLN A 8 1.77 0.59 12.84
N PRO A 9 2.32 1.05 13.96
CA PRO A 9 1.51 1.18 15.17
C PRO A 9 0.33 2.11 14.92
N VAL A 10 -0.82 1.78 15.52
CA VAL A 10 -2.03 2.58 15.31
C VAL A 10 -1.79 4.04 15.69
N VAL A 11 -1.00 4.29 16.74
CA VAL A 11 -0.70 5.67 17.15
C VAL A 11 0.06 6.45 16.09
N ARG A 12 0.65 5.75 15.12
CA ARG A 12 1.40 6.39 14.04
C ARG A 12 0.65 6.30 12.71
N HIS A 13 -0.68 6.31 12.76
CA HIS A 13 -1.48 6.18 11.54
C HIS A 13 -1.20 7.28 10.52
N GLN A 14 -0.76 8.46 10.97
CA GLN A 14 -0.40 9.53 10.03
C GLN A 14 0.85 9.16 9.24
N GLU A 15 1.82 8.51 9.88
CA GLU A 15 3.01 8.03 9.18
C GLU A 15 2.66 6.95 8.17
N LEU A 16 1.69 6.10 8.54
CA LEU A 16 1.19 5.09 7.60
C LEU A 16 0.58 5.75 6.38
N ALA A 17 -0.26 6.75 6.59
CA ALA A 17 -0.89 7.46 5.48
C ALA A 17 0.15 8.13 4.59
N GLN A 18 1.17 8.73 5.18
CA GLN A 18 2.25 9.35 4.41
C GLN A 18 3.01 8.32 3.60
N ALA A 19 3.31 7.15 4.18
CA ALA A 19 4.01 6.10 3.48
C ALA A 19 3.19 5.59 2.30
N MET A 20 1.89 5.40 2.50
CA MET A 20 1.01 4.93 1.43
C MET A 20 0.91 5.97 0.31
N ASN A 21 0.76 7.24 0.68
CA ASN A 21 0.68 8.31 -0.32
C ASN A 21 1.98 8.44 -1.11
N ALA A 22 3.13 8.31 -0.43
CA ALA A 22 4.42 8.37 -1.10
C ALA A 22 4.57 7.19 -2.07
N TRP A 23 4.15 5.99 -1.64
CA TRP A 23 4.23 4.82 -2.50
C TRP A 23 3.36 4.99 -3.74
N LEU A 24 2.13 5.49 -3.56
CA LEU A 24 1.24 5.71 -4.68
C LEU A 24 1.80 6.76 -5.64
N ALA A 25 2.42 7.82 -5.09
CA ALA A 25 3.01 8.86 -5.91
C ALA A 25 4.19 8.32 -6.74
N GLU A 26 4.93 7.36 -6.19
CA GLU A 26 6.06 6.75 -6.89
C GLU A 26 5.63 5.69 -7.89
N HIS A 27 4.37 5.26 -7.82
CA HIS A 27 3.84 4.20 -8.68
C HIS A 27 2.56 4.67 -9.34
N PRO A 28 2.65 5.70 -10.21
CA PRO A 28 1.44 6.32 -10.76
C PRO A 28 0.66 5.41 -11.72
N ARG A 29 1.22 4.28 -12.09
CA ARG A 29 0.57 3.38 -13.04
C ARG A 29 -0.08 2.18 -12.38
N VAL A 30 -0.05 2.12 -11.06
CA VAL A 30 -0.68 0.98 -10.39
C VAL A 30 -2.18 1.16 -10.38
N GLU A 31 -2.85 0.05 -10.44
CA GLU A 31 -4.30 -0.02 -10.30
C GLU A 31 -4.57 -0.93 -9.11
N ILE A 32 -5.21 -0.38 -8.09
CA ILE A 32 -5.50 -1.14 -6.88
C ILE A 32 -6.72 -2.02 -7.15
N GLU A 33 -6.52 -3.33 -7.05
CA GLU A 33 -7.60 -4.29 -7.29
C GLU A 33 -8.36 -4.59 -6.02
N ASP A 34 -7.67 -4.58 -4.89
CA ASP A 34 -8.29 -4.89 -3.62
C ASP A 34 -7.43 -4.35 -2.50
N GLU A 35 -8.05 -4.04 -1.37
CA GLU A 35 -7.31 -3.63 -0.19
C GLU A 35 -7.94 -4.24 1.04
N THR A 36 -7.09 -4.60 2.00
CA THR A 36 -7.50 -5.14 3.28
C THR A 36 -6.83 -4.36 4.37
N VAL A 37 -7.61 -3.97 5.38
CA VAL A 37 -7.08 -3.25 6.54
C VAL A 37 -7.45 -4.06 7.77
N GLN A 38 -6.44 -4.35 8.60
CA GLN A 38 -6.66 -5.08 9.84
C GLN A 38 -5.90 -4.41 10.97
N ILE A 39 -6.49 -4.45 12.15
CA ILE A 39 -5.85 -3.99 13.37
C ILE A 39 -5.64 -5.22 14.25
N PHE A 40 -4.44 -5.39 14.75
CA PHE A 40 -4.12 -6.53 15.58
C PHE A 40 -3.24 -6.10 16.76
N HIS A 41 -3.30 -6.86 17.83
CA HIS A 41 -2.48 -6.59 19.00
C HIS A 41 -1.09 -7.20 18.83
N ASN A 42 -0.07 -6.38 19.01
CA ASN A 42 1.32 -6.84 18.92
C ASN A 42 1.82 -7.12 20.33
N HIS A 43 2.02 -8.38 20.63
CA HIS A 43 2.42 -8.80 21.97
C HIS A 43 3.85 -8.38 22.32
N THR A 44 4.68 -8.18 21.32
CA THR A 44 6.07 -7.75 21.55
C THR A 44 6.11 -6.32 22.06
N THR A 45 5.32 -5.44 21.46
CA THR A 45 5.28 -4.02 21.85
C THR A 45 4.16 -3.73 22.85
N ASN A 46 3.25 -4.68 23.05
CA ASN A 46 2.06 -4.53 23.88
C ASN A 46 1.21 -3.33 23.43
N ALA A 47 1.08 -3.18 22.12
CA ALA A 47 0.30 -2.10 21.50
C ALA A 47 -0.36 -2.64 20.24
N ASP A 48 -1.32 -1.90 19.72
CA ASP A 48 -2.02 -2.28 18.52
C ASP A 48 -1.31 -1.76 17.28
N ASP A 49 -1.23 -2.62 16.26
CA ASP A 49 -0.69 -2.27 14.96
C ASP A 49 -1.79 -2.32 13.91
N VAL A 50 -1.63 -1.54 12.86
CA VAL A 50 -2.51 -1.57 11.71
C VAL A 50 -1.74 -2.13 10.51
N LEU A 51 -2.39 -3.06 9.82
CA LEU A 51 -1.84 -3.74 8.64
C LEU A 51 -2.70 -3.37 7.45
N VAL A 52 -2.06 -2.92 6.38
CA VAL A 52 -2.75 -2.65 5.11
C VAL A 52 -2.11 -3.51 4.04
N VAL A 53 -2.93 -4.27 3.34
CA VAL A 53 -2.49 -5.11 2.22
C VAL A 53 -3.17 -4.60 0.96
N LEU A 54 -2.37 -4.23 -0.02
CA LEU A 54 -2.87 -3.77 -1.32
C LEU A 54 -2.55 -4.83 -2.37
N LEU A 55 -3.58 -5.26 -3.08
CA LEU A 55 -3.41 -6.09 -4.27
C LEU A 55 -3.52 -5.19 -5.47
N TYR A 56 -2.54 -5.22 -6.35
CA TYR A 56 -2.52 -4.26 -7.45
C TYR A 56 -1.92 -4.88 -8.70
N THR A 57 -2.22 -4.26 -9.81
CA THR A 57 -1.57 -4.52 -11.08
C THR A 57 -0.90 -3.23 -11.54
N GLU A 58 0.13 -3.38 -12.34
CA GLU A 58 0.85 -2.23 -12.84
C GLU A 58 0.59 -2.12 -14.34
N LYS A 59 0.07 -0.97 -14.77
CA LYS A 59 -0.22 -0.74 -16.18
C LYS A 59 1.05 -0.45 -16.94
N ARG A 60 1.17 -1.00 -18.16
CA ARG A 60 2.30 -0.70 -19.02
C ARG A 60 2.10 0.65 -19.67
N THR A 61 3.21 1.27 -19.85
CA THR A 61 3.22 2.51 -20.63
C THR A 61 2.94 2.22 -22.05
N ARG A 62 2.95 2.29 -22.66
CA ARG A 62 3.15 2.06 -23.93
C ARG A 62 3.23 2.56 -24.85
N LYS A 63 3.40 2.16 -24.88
CA LYS A 63 3.47 2.44 -25.55
C LYS A 63 3.14 2.57 -26.21
N THR A 64 2.76 2.34 -26.07
CA THR A 64 2.41 2.53 -26.52
C THR A 64 2.37 2.72 -27.04
N GLU A 65 2.05 2.42 -26.78
CA GLU A 65 1.96 2.78 -27.18
C GLU A 65 2.36 3.14 -27.92
N LYS A 66 2.41 3.02 -28.27
CA LYS A 66 2.78 3.56 -28.99
C LYS A 66 2.96 3.67 -29.86
N LYS A 67 2.82 3.52 -30.14
CA LYS A 67 2.88 3.84 -30.92
C LYS A 67 2.84 4.11 -31.54
N ASP A 68 2.62 3.89 -31.52
CA ASP A 68 2.44 4.37 -32.01
C ASP A 68 2.36 4.63 -32.47
#